data_f5a869185d7b5de1f4513777520c3071
#
_entry.id   f5a869185d7b5de1f4513777520c3071
#
_cell.length_a   1.000
_cell.length_b   1.000
_cell.length_c   1.000
_cell.angle_alpha   90.00
_cell.angle_beta   90.00
_cell.angle_gamma   90.00
#
_symmetry.space_group_name_H-M   'P 1'
#
loop_
_entity.id
_entity.type
_entity.pdbx_description
1 polymer ?
#
loop_
_entity_poly.entity_id
_entity_poly.type
_entity_poly.pdbx_seq_one_letter_code
_entity_poly.pdbx_strand_id
1 'polypeptide(L)'
;MKLLIKFPTRSRRKQFFETFNKYQEYISEPTTRFLITIDEDDSDMNNNEVLAILESYENVSFVIGQSNSKIHAINRDIDTSEDWDIILLASDDMIPQVKGFDKVINTLMNANYPDTDGILFFNDGFKGQELNTLCILGKKYYERFNYIYHPEYKSTWCDNEFMLVGNQLRKQKYFPMVIIKHEHPDWGYGKHDVIHNKNRSDLSFDMNLFKDRQSKNFYI
;
A
#
# COMPACT_ATOMS: atom_id res chain seq x y z
N MET A 1 -7.13 -16.10 -7.23
CA MET A 1 -7.27 -15.18 -6.11
C MET A 1 -7.61 -13.78 -6.63
N LYS A 2 -8.34 -12.99 -5.86
CA LYS A 2 -8.79 -11.65 -6.23
C LYS A 2 -7.91 -10.60 -5.56
N LEU A 3 -7.25 -9.76 -6.36
CA LEU A 3 -6.37 -8.70 -5.88
C LEU A 3 -7.16 -7.40 -5.70
N LEU A 4 -7.07 -6.80 -4.50
CA LEU A 4 -7.51 -5.45 -4.20
C LEU A 4 -6.29 -4.53 -4.11
N ILE A 5 -6.23 -3.53 -4.97
CA ILE A 5 -5.20 -2.49 -4.92
C ILE A 5 -5.74 -1.32 -4.10
N LYS A 6 -5.28 -1.19 -2.85
CA LYS A 6 -5.59 -0.07 -1.98
C LYS A 6 -4.71 1.11 -2.35
N PHE A 7 -5.32 2.24 -2.77
CA PHE A 7 -4.60 3.40 -3.25
C PHE A 7 -5.09 4.68 -2.54
N PRO A 8 -4.57 5.01 -1.36
CA PRO A 8 -4.82 6.31 -0.73
C PRO A 8 -4.12 7.42 -1.51
N THR A 9 -4.80 8.54 -1.73
CA THR A 9 -4.27 9.67 -2.49
C THR A 9 -4.59 11.01 -1.82
N ARG A 10 -3.67 12.00 -1.95
CA ARG A 10 -3.87 13.37 -1.47
C ARG A 10 -3.00 14.37 -2.24
N SER A 11 -3.64 15.42 -2.78
CA SER A 11 -3.00 16.65 -3.31
C SER A 11 -1.90 16.41 -4.38
N ARG A 12 -2.00 15.33 -5.15
CA ARG A 12 -1.03 14.96 -6.20
C ARG A 12 -1.75 14.41 -7.43
N ARG A 13 -2.83 15.08 -7.85
CA ARG A 13 -3.72 14.64 -8.94
C ARG A 13 -2.95 14.15 -10.18
N LYS A 14 -1.99 14.96 -10.67
CA LYS A 14 -1.22 14.61 -11.87
C LYS A 14 -0.44 13.31 -11.67
N GLN A 15 0.35 13.22 -10.60
CA GLN A 15 1.19 12.05 -10.30
C GLN A 15 0.33 10.81 -10.02
N PHE A 16 -0.79 10.99 -9.30
CA PHE A 16 -1.76 9.92 -9.09
C PHE A 16 -2.25 9.34 -10.41
N PHE A 17 -2.74 10.17 -11.36
CA PHE A 17 -3.26 9.65 -12.64
C PHE A 17 -2.17 9.07 -13.54
N GLU A 18 -0.95 9.63 -13.55
CA GLU A 18 0.19 9.05 -14.27
C GLU A 18 0.46 7.61 -13.78
N THR A 19 0.51 7.42 -12.46
CA THR A 19 0.74 6.11 -11.86
C THR A 19 -0.48 5.19 -11.99
N PHE A 20 -1.68 5.67 -11.67
CA PHE A 20 -2.92 4.91 -11.77
C PHE A 20 -3.18 4.39 -13.18
N ASN A 21 -3.00 5.21 -14.23
CA ASN A 21 -3.15 4.78 -15.62
C ASN A 21 -2.15 3.68 -15.96
N LYS A 22 -0.94 3.74 -15.40
CA LYS A 22 0.05 2.69 -15.60
C LYS A 22 -0.34 1.39 -14.89
N TYR A 23 -0.93 1.46 -13.69
CA TYR A 23 -1.53 0.29 -13.05
C TYR A 23 -2.63 -0.32 -13.92
N GLN A 24 -3.56 0.49 -14.43
CA GLN A 24 -4.65 0.04 -15.32
C GLN A 24 -4.12 -0.61 -16.61
N GLU A 25 -3.08 -0.06 -17.21
CA GLU A 25 -2.44 -0.63 -18.41
C GLU A 25 -1.73 -1.97 -18.14
N TYR A 26 -1.23 -2.17 -16.90
CA TYR A 26 -0.35 -3.29 -16.55
C TYR A 26 -1.06 -4.45 -15.86
N ILE A 27 -2.29 -4.28 -15.36
CA ILE A 27 -3.10 -5.41 -14.88
C ILE A 27 -3.50 -6.34 -16.03
N SER A 28 -3.65 -7.62 -15.75
CA SER A 28 -4.06 -8.65 -16.71
C SER A 28 -5.20 -9.53 -16.20
N GLU A 29 -5.45 -9.55 -14.89
CA GLU A 29 -6.51 -10.36 -14.28
C GLU A 29 -7.80 -9.53 -14.19
N PRO A 30 -8.92 -10.00 -14.75
CA PRO A 30 -10.19 -9.25 -14.78
C PRO A 30 -10.81 -9.07 -13.38
N THR A 31 -10.32 -9.79 -12.38
CA THR A 31 -10.77 -9.70 -11.00
C THR A 31 -9.96 -8.72 -10.16
N THR A 32 -8.94 -8.06 -10.74
CA THR A 32 -8.17 -7.03 -10.06
C THR A 32 -8.99 -5.76 -9.92
N ARG A 33 -9.16 -5.27 -8.69
CA ARG A 33 -9.95 -4.08 -8.35
C ARG A 33 -9.12 -3.05 -7.61
N PHE A 34 -9.57 -1.78 -7.69
CA PHE A 34 -8.98 -0.66 -6.97
C PHE A 34 -9.94 -0.12 -5.93
N LEU A 35 -9.40 0.20 -4.76
CA LEU A 35 -10.06 0.97 -3.71
C LEU A 35 -9.28 2.27 -3.48
N ILE A 36 -9.80 3.37 -4.04
CA ILE A 36 -9.20 4.70 -3.90
C ILE A 36 -9.74 5.36 -2.65
N THR A 37 -8.84 5.82 -1.77
CA THR A 37 -9.21 6.60 -0.59
C THR A 37 -8.87 8.06 -0.83
N ILE A 38 -9.87 8.94 -0.74
CA ILE A 38 -9.76 10.39 -0.97
C ILE A 38 -10.13 11.11 0.32
N ASP A 39 -9.34 12.10 0.72
CA ASP A 39 -9.68 12.95 1.87
C ASP A 39 -10.71 14.00 1.46
N GLU A 40 -11.73 14.23 2.30
CA GLU A 40 -12.84 15.15 2.00
C GLU A 40 -12.40 16.61 1.85
N ASP A 41 -11.30 17.00 2.52
CA ASP A 41 -10.70 18.33 2.49
C ASP A 41 -9.68 18.52 1.34
N ASP A 42 -9.47 17.50 0.50
CA ASP A 42 -8.54 17.54 -0.62
C ASP A 42 -9.22 18.00 -1.91
N SER A 43 -9.30 19.31 -2.13
CA SER A 43 -9.94 19.89 -3.31
C SER A 43 -9.25 19.51 -4.65
N ASP A 44 -7.98 19.05 -4.63
CA ASP A 44 -7.28 18.60 -5.83
C ASP A 44 -7.80 17.23 -6.31
N MET A 45 -8.19 16.36 -5.39
CA MET A 45 -8.72 15.03 -5.69
C MET A 45 -10.24 14.95 -5.52
N ASN A 46 -10.81 15.60 -4.50
CA ASN A 46 -12.25 15.61 -4.24
C ASN A 46 -12.97 16.70 -5.03
N ASN A 47 -13.14 16.46 -6.33
CA ASN A 47 -13.90 17.35 -7.23
C ASN A 47 -14.59 16.56 -8.34
N ASN A 48 -15.63 17.15 -8.93
CA ASN A 48 -16.50 16.47 -9.92
C ASN A 48 -15.74 15.90 -11.12
N GLU A 49 -14.66 16.55 -11.58
CA GLU A 49 -13.88 16.09 -12.73
C GLU A 49 -13.14 14.79 -12.38
N VAL A 50 -12.43 14.75 -11.25
CA VAL A 50 -11.71 13.57 -10.79
C VAL A 50 -12.66 12.41 -10.51
N LEU A 51 -13.77 12.69 -9.79
CA LEU A 51 -14.74 11.66 -9.44
C LEU A 51 -15.38 11.05 -10.70
N ALA A 52 -15.76 11.86 -11.68
CA ALA A 52 -16.31 11.37 -12.95
C ALA A 52 -15.31 10.49 -13.72
N ILE A 53 -14.00 10.82 -13.67
CA ILE A 53 -12.96 9.97 -14.27
C ILE A 53 -12.90 8.63 -13.54
N LEU A 54 -12.88 8.62 -12.21
CA LEU A 54 -12.82 7.37 -11.42
C LEU A 54 -14.07 6.51 -11.63
N GLU A 55 -15.25 7.11 -11.68
CA GLU A 55 -16.52 6.42 -11.96
C GLU A 55 -16.58 5.77 -13.35
N SER A 56 -15.77 6.23 -14.30
CA SER A 56 -15.73 5.64 -15.65
C SER A 56 -15.05 4.26 -15.71
N TYR A 57 -14.35 3.83 -14.64
CA TYR A 57 -13.69 2.54 -14.58
C TYR A 57 -14.54 1.52 -13.81
N GLU A 58 -14.89 0.40 -14.45
CA GLU A 58 -15.71 -0.66 -13.85
C GLU A 58 -15.03 -1.38 -12.66
N ASN A 59 -13.69 -1.40 -12.62
CA ASN A 59 -12.90 -2.07 -11.59
C ASN A 59 -12.43 -1.13 -10.47
N VAL A 60 -12.98 0.08 -10.39
CA VAL A 60 -12.61 1.10 -9.40
C VAL A 60 -13.78 1.40 -8.47
N SER A 61 -13.51 1.38 -7.20
CA SER A 61 -14.33 2.01 -6.15
C SER A 61 -13.54 3.09 -5.43
N PHE A 62 -14.22 4.12 -4.94
CA PHE A 62 -13.57 5.15 -4.12
C PHE A 62 -14.43 5.54 -2.93
N VAL A 63 -13.77 5.98 -1.86
CA VAL A 63 -14.42 6.45 -0.64
C VAL A 63 -13.84 7.81 -0.27
N ILE A 64 -14.74 8.79 -0.07
CA ILE A 64 -14.41 10.13 0.42
C ILE A 64 -14.64 10.16 1.92
N GLY A 65 -13.68 10.67 2.69
CA GLY A 65 -13.82 10.76 4.14
C GLY A 65 -12.64 11.48 4.79
N GLN A 66 -12.65 11.59 6.12
CA GLN A 66 -11.59 12.25 6.86
C GLN A 66 -10.43 11.30 7.20
N SER A 67 -9.19 11.79 7.03
CA SER A 67 -8.01 11.10 7.51
C SER A 67 -7.19 12.01 8.42
N ASN A 68 -6.85 11.52 9.60
CA ASN A 68 -6.03 12.26 10.56
C ASN A 68 -4.51 12.01 10.40
N SER A 69 -4.13 11.03 9.58
CA SER A 69 -2.75 10.72 9.23
C SER A 69 -2.67 9.92 7.92
N LYS A 70 -1.45 9.78 7.35
CA LYS A 70 -1.19 8.90 6.20
C LYS A 70 -1.59 7.46 6.53
N ILE A 71 -1.25 6.97 7.73
CA ILE A 71 -1.56 5.59 8.13
C ILE A 71 -3.06 5.38 8.33
N HIS A 72 -3.78 6.39 8.80
CA HIS A 72 -5.24 6.31 8.86
C HIS A 72 -5.87 6.19 7.47
N ALA A 73 -5.40 6.98 6.48
CA ALA A 73 -5.87 6.87 5.10
C ALA A 73 -5.56 5.49 4.47
N ILE A 74 -4.41 4.89 4.83
CA ILE A 74 -4.02 3.55 4.38
C ILE A 74 -4.97 2.48 4.92
N ASN A 75 -5.33 2.56 6.20
CA ASN A 75 -6.09 1.50 6.88
C ASN A 75 -7.61 1.61 6.72
N ARG A 76 -8.15 2.83 6.59
CA ARG A 76 -9.60 3.00 6.49
C ARG A 76 -10.17 2.45 5.17
N ASP A 77 -11.45 2.20 5.12
CA ASP A 77 -12.25 1.77 3.97
C ASP A 77 -12.01 0.33 3.51
N ILE A 78 -11.18 -0.46 4.19
CA ILE A 78 -10.98 -1.88 3.87
C ILE A 78 -12.04 -2.70 4.59
N ASP A 79 -12.96 -3.29 3.82
CA ASP A 79 -14.01 -4.15 4.34
C ASP A 79 -13.66 -5.63 4.11
N THR A 80 -13.54 -6.40 5.19
CA THR A 80 -13.25 -7.83 5.13
C THR A 80 -14.45 -8.66 4.68
N SER A 81 -15.65 -8.11 4.68
CA SER A 81 -16.85 -8.77 4.12
C SER A 81 -16.85 -8.75 2.58
N GLU A 82 -16.07 -7.84 1.96
CA GLU A 82 -15.93 -7.79 0.52
C GLU A 82 -15.11 -8.97 -0.04
N ASP A 83 -15.33 -9.25 -1.32
CA ASP A 83 -14.75 -10.37 -2.03
C ASP A 83 -13.36 -10.03 -2.60
N TRP A 84 -12.37 -10.10 -1.74
CA TRP A 84 -10.94 -10.02 -2.09
C TRP A 84 -10.13 -11.06 -1.30
N ASP A 85 -8.98 -11.48 -1.84
CA ASP A 85 -8.07 -12.46 -1.24
C ASP A 85 -6.72 -11.84 -0.85
N ILE A 86 -6.29 -10.82 -1.60
CA ILE A 86 -4.97 -10.18 -1.46
C ILE A 86 -5.15 -8.67 -1.50
N ILE A 87 -4.42 -7.95 -0.65
CA ILE A 87 -4.26 -6.48 -0.72
C ILE A 87 -2.85 -6.17 -1.21
N LEU A 88 -2.75 -5.26 -2.19
CA LEU A 88 -1.55 -4.50 -2.54
C LEU A 88 -1.78 -3.04 -2.12
N LEU A 89 -0.94 -2.51 -1.24
CA LEU A 89 -0.91 -1.08 -0.97
C LEU A 89 -0.10 -0.36 -2.06
N ALA A 90 -0.75 0.53 -2.79
CA ALA A 90 -0.14 1.36 -3.82
C ALA A 90 -0.02 2.82 -3.37
N SER A 91 0.92 3.55 -3.95
CA SER A 91 1.06 5.00 -3.85
C SER A 91 1.49 5.58 -5.20
N ASP A 92 1.43 6.90 -5.32
CA ASP A 92 1.71 7.62 -6.57
C ASP A 92 3.19 7.60 -7.02
N ASP A 93 4.07 7.06 -6.17
CA ASP A 93 5.51 6.82 -6.43
C ASP A 93 5.87 5.32 -6.57
N MET A 94 4.87 4.42 -6.51
CA MET A 94 5.04 2.98 -6.73
C MET A 94 4.64 2.61 -8.16
N ILE A 95 5.61 2.47 -9.05
CA ILE A 95 5.39 2.37 -10.50
C ILE A 95 5.49 0.92 -10.98
N PRO A 96 4.42 0.31 -11.53
CA PRO A 96 4.48 -1.02 -12.12
C PRO A 96 5.52 -1.13 -13.23
N GLN A 97 6.32 -2.21 -13.21
CA GLN A 97 7.39 -2.47 -14.17
C GLN A 97 7.08 -3.66 -15.08
N VAL A 98 6.17 -4.54 -14.68
CA VAL A 98 5.87 -5.80 -15.36
C VAL A 98 4.39 -5.85 -15.71
N LYS A 99 4.05 -6.00 -17.00
CA LYS A 99 2.67 -6.29 -17.42
C LYS A 99 2.24 -7.64 -16.85
N GLY A 100 1.05 -7.70 -16.25
CA GLY A 100 0.57 -8.87 -15.53
C GLY A 100 1.20 -9.05 -14.14
N PHE A 101 1.68 -7.96 -13.51
CA PHE A 101 2.19 -8.01 -12.13
C PHE A 101 1.17 -8.59 -11.15
N ASP A 102 -0.11 -8.33 -11.36
CA ASP A 102 -1.25 -8.85 -10.60
C ASP A 102 -1.35 -10.39 -10.72
N LYS A 103 -1.14 -10.94 -11.90
CA LYS A 103 -1.05 -12.39 -12.11
C LYS A 103 0.17 -12.99 -11.42
N VAL A 104 1.30 -12.29 -11.42
CA VAL A 104 2.50 -12.72 -10.67
C VAL A 104 2.19 -12.79 -9.18
N ILE A 105 1.56 -11.75 -8.62
CA ILE A 105 1.14 -11.70 -7.21
C ILE A 105 0.21 -12.87 -6.89
N ASN A 106 -0.85 -13.07 -7.68
CA ASN A 106 -1.82 -14.16 -7.50
C ASN A 106 -1.14 -15.54 -7.54
N THR A 107 -0.25 -15.76 -8.50
CA THR A 107 0.47 -17.02 -8.66
C THR A 107 1.37 -17.31 -7.46
N LEU A 108 2.12 -16.31 -7.00
CA LEU A 108 3.06 -16.49 -5.89
C LEU A 108 2.35 -16.58 -4.53
N MET A 109 1.23 -15.87 -4.34
CA MET A 109 0.40 -16.01 -3.14
C MET A 109 -0.18 -17.42 -3.07
N ASN A 110 -0.79 -17.91 -4.15
CA ASN A 110 -1.33 -19.26 -4.20
C ASN A 110 -0.28 -20.35 -3.98
N ALA A 111 0.93 -20.16 -4.51
CA ALA A 111 2.01 -21.14 -4.38
C ALA A 111 2.64 -21.19 -2.96
N ASN A 112 2.66 -20.06 -2.23
CA ASN A 112 3.35 -19.96 -0.95
C ASN A 112 2.40 -19.86 0.25
N TYR A 113 1.23 -19.27 0.04
CA TYR A 113 0.20 -19.05 1.07
C TYR A 113 -1.19 -19.28 0.47
N PRO A 114 -1.55 -20.55 0.12
CA PRO A 114 -2.81 -20.87 -0.53
C PRO A 114 -4.04 -20.53 0.33
N ASP A 115 -3.85 -20.41 1.65
CA ASP A 115 -4.84 -19.98 2.61
C ASP A 115 -4.83 -18.46 2.88
N THR A 116 -4.06 -17.69 2.09
CA THR A 116 -3.88 -16.25 2.22
C THR A 116 -3.27 -15.76 3.54
N ASP A 117 -2.66 -16.65 4.35
CA ASP A 117 -2.01 -16.29 5.61
C ASP A 117 -0.52 -15.96 5.41
N GLY A 118 -0.23 -14.91 4.64
CA GLY A 118 1.15 -14.53 4.38
C GLY A 118 1.34 -13.20 3.65
N ILE A 119 2.62 -12.83 3.53
CA ILE A 119 3.11 -11.61 2.91
C ILE A 119 4.05 -11.96 1.76
N LEU A 120 3.86 -11.33 0.61
CA LEU A 120 4.83 -11.34 -0.48
C LEU A 120 5.71 -10.10 -0.37
N PHE A 121 7.01 -10.30 -0.28
CA PHE A 121 8.00 -9.24 -0.22
C PHE A 121 8.80 -9.21 -1.53
N PHE A 122 8.59 -8.21 -2.37
CA PHE A 122 9.34 -8.02 -3.61
C PHE A 122 10.42 -6.97 -3.44
N ASN A 123 11.46 -7.08 -4.27
CA ASN A 123 12.43 -6.01 -4.42
C ASN A 123 11.73 -4.77 -5.02
N ASP A 124 11.81 -3.64 -4.33
CA ASP A 124 11.22 -2.37 -4.75
C ASP A 124 12.08 -1.59 -5.76
N GLY A 125 13.21 -2.21 -6.19
CA GLY A 125 14.19 -1.57 -7.08
C GLY A 125 15.17 -0.65 -6.37
N PHE A 126 15.11 -0.55 -5.02
CA PHE A 126 15.96 0.32 -4.22
C PHE A 126 16.45 -0.29 -2.90
N LYS A 127 15.52 -0.65 -2.00
CA LYS A 127 15.83 -1.26 -0.70
C LYS A 127 16.12 -2.75 -0.78
N GLY A 128 15.69 -3.39 -1.84
CA GLY A 128 15.91 -4.81 -2.03
C GLY A 128 15.38 -5.64 -0.86
N GLN A 129 16.25 -6.39 -0.20
CA GLN A 129 15.89 -7.26 0.93
C GLN A 129 15.96 -6.54 2.30
N GLU A 130 16.42 -5.29 2.33
CA GLU A 130 16.61 -4.56 3.61
C GLU A 130 15.30 -4.10 4.24
N LEU A 131 14.30 -3.74 3.41
CA LEU A 131 13.02 -3.23 3.88
C LEU A 131 11.89 -3.58 2.90
N ASN A 132 10.79 -4.12 3.43
CA ASN A 132 9.58 -4.37 2.65
C ASN A 132 8.74 -3.09 2.53
N THR A 133 8.98 -2.31 1.49
CA THR A 133 8.25 -1.07 1.19
C THR A 133 7.01 -1.32 0.32
N LEU A 134 6.89 -2.51 -0.31
CA LEU A 134 5.75 -2.92 -1.14
C LEU A 134 4.84 -3.86 -0.34
N CYS A 135 3.90 -3.29 0.40
CA CYS A 135 3.01 -4.08 1.24
C CYS A 135 2.02 -4.90 0.41
N ILE A 136 2.25 -6.22 0.33
CA ILE A 136 1.37 -7.19 -0.33
C ILE A 136 1.07 -8.31 0.66
N LEU A 137 -0.19 -8.41 1.10
CA LEU A 137 -0.60 -9.37 2.12
C LEU A 137 -1.91 -10.06 1.77
N GLY A 138 -2.05 -11.31 2.19
CA GLY A 138 -3.28 -12.06 2.01
C GLY A 138 -4.32 -11.73 3.08
N LYS A 139 -5.60 -12.03 2.77
CA LYS A 139 -6.76 -11.71 3.61
C LYS A 139 -6.65 -12.28 5.01
N LYS A 140 -6.32 -13.55 5.15
CA LYS A 140 -6.18 -14.19 6.46
C LYS A 140 -5.05 -13.58 7.31
N TYR A 141 -3.96 -13.11 6.65
CA TYR A 141 -2.93 -12.36 7.35
C TYR A 141 -3.45 -11.00 7.83
N TYR A 142 -4.19 -10.27 6.98
CA TYR A 142 -4.84 -9.00 7.32
C TYR A 142 -5.80 -9.14 8.50
N GLU A 143 -6.66 -10.16 8.48
CA GLU A 143 -7.67 -10.43 9.52
C GLU A 143 -7.05 -10.70 10.91
N ARG A 144 -5.76 -11.05 10.97
CA ARG A 144 -5.01 -11.20 12.21
C ARG A 144 -4.92 -9.91 13.01
N PHE A 145 -4.85 -8.78 12.31
CA PHE A 145 -4.63 -7.46 12.90
C PHE A 145 -5.73 -6.45 12.56
N ASN A 146 -6.47 -6.66 11.48
CA ASN A 146 -7.46 -5.76 10.90
C ASN A 146 -6.89 -4.38 10.50
N TYR A 147 -5.61 -4.34 10.11
CA TYR A 147 -4.93 -3.17 9.54
C TYR A 147 -3.78 -3.60 8.62
N ILE A 148 -3.38 -2.71 7.71
CA ILE A 148 -2.15 -2.88 6.91
C ILE A 148 -0.95 -2.49 7.76
N TYR A 149 -0.96 -1.28 8.31
CA TYR A 149 0.04 -0.77 9.22
C TYR A 149 -0.57 -0.42 10.57
N HIS A 150 0.18 -0.62 11.66
CA HIS A 150 -0.33 -0.35 13.00
C HIS A 150 -0.87 1.10 13.11
N PRO A 151 -2.12 1.29 13.60
CA PRO A 151 -2.85 2.56 13.44
C PRO A 151 -2.29 3.74 14.25
N GLU A 152 -1.44 3.50 15.23
CA GLU A 152 -0.82 4.58 16.01
C GLU A 152 0.29 5.32 15.26
N TYR A 153 0.89 4.71 14.22
CA TYR A 153 1.84 5.41 13.35
C TYR A 153 1.16 6.54 12.58
N LYS A 154 1.92 7.58 12.29
CA LYS A 154 1.46 8.73 11.50
C LYS A 154 1.86 8.62 10.03
N SER A 155 3.10 8.20 9.76
CA SER A 155 3.65 8.24 8.40
C SER A 155 4.79 7.26 8.13
N THR A 156 5.72 7.09 9.07
CA THR A 156 7.00 6.40 8.89
C THR A 156 7.16 5.23 9.86
N TRP A 157 8.23 4.41 9.71
CA TRP A 157 8.55 3.27 10.57
C TRP A 157 7.52 2.12 10.61
N CYS A 158 6.35 2.33 10.07
CA CYS A 158 5.28 1.32 9.99
C CYS A 158 5.66 0.13 9.11
N ASP A 159 6.41 0.37 8.03
CA ASP A 159 6.98 -0.65 7.14
C ASP A 159 8.07 -1.49 7.82
N ASN A 160 8.88 -0.88 8.70
CA ASN A 160 9.84 -1.59 9.53
C ASN A 160 9.14 -2.58 10.48
N GLU A 161 8.08 -2.13 11.19
CA GLU A 161 7.29 -3.03 12.04
C GLU A 161 6.62 -4.13 11.20
N PHE A 162 5.97 -3.77 10.10
CA PHE A 162 5.31 -4.72 9.20
C PHE A 162 6.26 -5.85 8.77
N MET A 163 7.47 -5.49 8.32
CA MET A 163 8.48 -6.46 7.92
C MET A 163 8.94 -7.33 9.09
N LEU A 164 9.22 -6.75 10.26
CA LEU A 164 9.72 -7.50 11.42
C LEU A 164 8.66 -8.46 11.96
N VAL A 165 7.40 -8.02 12.05
CA VAL A 165 6.26 -8.86 12.47
C VAL A 165 6.07 -10.02 11.49
N GLY A 166 6.09 -9.74 10.18
CA GLY A 166 6.01 -10.79 9.16
C GLY A 166 7.11 -11.85 9.28
N ASN A 167 8.34 -11.41 9.57
CA ASN A 167 9.48 -12.30 9.79
C ASN A 167 9.34 -13.12 11.08
N GLN A 168 8.94 -12.50 12.20
CA GLN A 168 8.75 -13.18 13.49
C GLN A 168 7.66 -14.26 13.41
N LEU A 169 6.57 -13.95 12.72
CA LEU A 169 5.49 -14.91 12.47
C LEU A 169 5.85 -15.96 11.41
N ARG A 170 7.00 -15.83 10.73
CA ARG A 170 7.41 -16.68 9.59
C ARG A 170 6.35 -16.70 8.47
N LYS A 171 5.71 -15.55 8.24
CA LYS A 171 4.64 -15.36 7.27
C LYS A 171 5.05 -14.44 6.11
N GLN A 172 6.34 -14.18 5.94
CA GLN A 172 6.85 -13.32 4.85
C GLN A 172 7.84 -14.09 3.99
N LYS A 173 7.72 -13.94 2.66
CA LYS A 173 8.65 -14.53 1.70
C LYS A 173 9.17 -13.48 0.73
N TYR A 174 10.50 -13.36 0.63
CA TYR A 174 11.18 -12.44 -0.27
C TYR A 174 11.33 -13.00 -1.68
N PHE A 175 11.15 -12.11 -2.69
CA PHE A 175 11.37 -12.36 -4.11
C PHE A 175 12.27 -11.26 -4.69
N PRO A 176 13.40 -11.59 -5.35
CA PRO A 176 14.37 -10.59 -5.83
C PRO A 176 13.90 -9.83 -7.07
N MET A 177 12.79 -10.23 -7.69
CA MET A 177 12.24 -9.55 -8.86
C MET A 177 11.62 -8.21 -8.52
N VAL A 178 11.75 -7.23 -9.43
CA VAL A 178 11.13 -5.92 -9.35
C VAL A 178 9.87 -5.92 -10.21
N ILE A 179 8.69 -6.11 -9.59
CA ILE A 179 7.40 -6.03 -10.29
C ILE A 179 6.82 -4.62 -10.24
N ILE A 180 7.11 -3.89 -9.17
CA ILE A 180 6.74 -2.50 -8.92
C ILE A 180 7.99 -1.82 -8.38
N LYS A 181 8.33 -0.65 -8.92
CA LYS A 181 9.47 0.16 -8.47
C LYS A 181 8.98 1.30 -7.59
N HIS A 182 9.62 1.48 -6.43
CA HIS A 182 9.29 2.57 -5.52
C HIS A 182 10.21 3.76 -5.77
N GLU A 183 9.73 4.79 -6.46
CA GLU A 183 10.50 5.98 -6.88
C GLU A 183 10.41 7.11 -5.83
N HIS A 184 10.89 6.83 -4.61
CA HIS A 184 10.81 7.78 -3.51
C HIS A 184 11.84 8.91 -3.64
N PRO A 185 11.50 10.20 -3.33
CA PRO A 185 12.42 11.34 -3.41
C PRO A 185 13.69 11.20 -2.58
N ASP A 186 13.66 10.56 -1.43
CA ASP A 186 14.85 10.30 -0.60
C ASP A 186 15.90 9.43 -1.31
N TRP A 187 15.53 8.78 -2.40
CA TRP A 187 16.40 7.91 -3.21
C TRP A 187 16.81 8.54 -4.54
N GLY A 188 16.61 9.87 -4.67
CA GLY A 188 17.01 10.65 -5.84
C GLY A 188 15.96 10.75 -6.94
N TYR A 189 14.73 10.32 -6.67
CA TYR A 189 13.60 10.44 -7.60
C TYR A 189 12.69 11.61 -7.19
N GLY A 190 12.54 12.61 -8.09
CA GLY A 190 11.64 13.75 -7.84
C GLY A 190 12.19 14.78 -6.85
N LYS A 191 11.29 15.61 -6.31
CA LYS A 191 11.59 16.64 -5.30
C LYS A 191 10.71 16.45 -4.08
N HIS A 192 11.25 16.78 -2.90
CA HIS A 192 10.44 16.87 -1.69
C HIS A 192 9.38 17.96 -1.85
N ASP A 193 8.13 17.62 -1.61
CA ASP A 193 6.99 18.53 -1.61
C ASP A 193 6.47 18.78 -0.17
N VAL A 194 5.35 19.52 -0.09
CA VAL A 194 4.72 19.87 1.20
C VAL A 194 4.28 18.62 1.97
N ILE A 195 3.84 17.56 1.24
CA ILE A 195 3.38 16.31 1.86
C ILE A 195 4.56 15.56 2.47
N HIS A 196 5.70 15.47 1.77
CA HIS A 196 6.93 14.87 2.34
C HIS A 196 7.40 15.61 3.59
N ASN A 197 7.36 16.97 3.56
CA ASN A 197 7.75 17.76 4.72
C ASN A 197 6.82 17.56 5.93
N LYS A 198 5.51 17.46 5.69
CA LYS A 198 4.51 17.12 6.71
C LYS A 198 4.78 15.73 7.30
N ASN A 199 5.05 14.74 6.47
CA ASN A 199 5.36 13.38 6.92
C ASN A 199 6.63 13.31 7.76
N ARG A 200 7.63 14.17 7.49
CA ARG A 200 8.87 14.26 8.30
C ARG A 200 8.66 14.86 9.67
N SER A 201 7.63 15.69 9.89
CA SER A 201 7.35 16.25 11.22
C SER A 201 7.02 15.18 12.27
N ASP A 202 6.51 14.04 11.83
CA ASP A 202 6.13 12.92 12.69
C ASP A 202 7.24 11.87 12.88
N LEU A 203 8.39 12.05 12.24
CA LEU A 203 9.49 11.07 12.24
C LEU A 203 9.96 10.65 13.64
N SER A 204 10.14 11.61 14.53
CA SER A 204 10.59 11.33 15.91
C SER A 204 9.53 10.61 16.73
N PHE A 205 8.25 10.95 16.52
CA PHE A 205 7.14 10.27 17.17
C PHE A 205 7.09 8.81 16.72
N ASP A 206 7.05 8.57 15.41
CA ASP A 206 6.95 7.23 14.83
C ASP A 206 8.18 6.36 15.20
N MET A 207 9.38 6.95 15.21
CA MET A 207 10.60 6.24 15.64
C MET A 207 10.52 5.81 17.12
N ASN A 208 10.03 6.66 18.00
CA ASN A 208 9.89 6.33 19.42
C ASN A 208 8.81 5.28 19.64
N LEU A 209 7.68 5.39 18.93
CA LEU A 209 6.62 4.37 18.94
C LEU A 209 7.17 3.01 18.47
N PHE A 210 7.91 2.99 17.37
CA PHE A 210 8.53 1.76 16.87
C PHE A 210 9.43 1.10 17.91
N LYS A 211 10.32 1.87 18.57
CA LYS A 211 11.23 1.36 19.61
C LYS A 211 10.47 0.83 20.83
N ASP A 212 9.42 1.52 21.25
CA ASP A 212 8.56 1.06 22.36
C ASP A 212 7.89 -0.25 22.02
N ARG A 213 7.22 -0.33 20.86
CA ARG A 213 6.55 -1.54 20.40
C ARG A 213 7.51 -2.70 20.16
N GLN A 214 8.70 -2.42 19.57
CA GLN A 214 9.74 -3.43 19.38
C GLN A 214 10.22 -4.01 20.72
N SER A 215 10.41 -3.17 21.74
CA SER A 215 10.81 -3.62 23.08
C SER A 215 9.79 -4.55 23.74
N LYS A 216 8.54 -4.49 23.32
CA LYS A 216 7.39 -5.31 23.75
C LYS A 216 7.04 -6.42 22.76
N ASN A 217 7.97 -6.73 21.85
CA ASN A 217 7.79 -7.73 20.79
C ASN A 217 6.54 -7.47 19.92
N PHE A 218 6.20 -6.19 19.65
CA PHE A 218 5.03 -5.74 18.90
C PHE A 218 3.68 -6.27 19.41
N TYR A 219 3.65 -6.84 20.61
CA TYR A 219 2.49 -7.47 21.25
C TYR A 219 1.94 -8.69 20.47
N ILE A 220 2.83 -9.47 19.81
CA ILE A 220 2.53 -10.71 19.07
C ILE A 220 3.08 -11.96 19.74
#